data_828309848e323555cdf4f8ccb7e6a111
#
_entry.id   828309848e323555cdf4f8ccb7e6a111
#
_cell.length_a   1.000
_cell.length_b   1.000
_cell.length_c   1.000
_cell.angle_alpha   90.00
_cell.angle_beta   90.00
_cell.angle_gamma   90.00
#
_symmetry.space_group_name_H-M   'P 1'
#
loop_
_entity.id
_entity.type
_entity.pdbx_description
1 polymer ?
#
loop_
_entity_poly.entity_id
_entity_poly.type
_entity_poly.pdbx_seq_one_letter_code
_entity_poly.pdbx_strand_id
1 'polypeptide(L)'
;DQGKFAPTPLTIKIVKQRLEKPDAQKGYIFDGFPRSVEQAKMMEEQGIEYDYVINLVVPEEEIIKRLTARGREDDKPDIIKKRLATYEKETRPLLQYYKKEIINIKAYGDTPESIAKEIINKVKKWRHLTR
;
A
#
# COMPACT_ATOMS: atom_id res chain seq x y z
N ASP A 1 1.21 17.07 -2.83
CA ASP A 1 0.21 17.19 -2.13
C ASP A 1 -1.15 17.75 -2.56
N GLN A 2 -1.55 17.80 -3.82
CA GLN A 2 -2.88 18.09 -4.32
C GLN A 2 -3.55 16.81 -4.84
N GLY A 3 -3.31 15.68 -4.18
CA GLY A 3 -3.80 14.38 -4.60
C GLY A 3 -2.99 13.73 -5.70
N LYS A 4 -1.84 14.28 -6.03
CA LYS A 4 -0.93 13.73 -7.04
C LYS A 4 0.20 12.98 -6.38
N PHE A 5 0.73 11.96 -7.08
CA PHE A 5 1.90 11.24 -6.62
C PHE A 5 3.19 12.01 -6.92
N ALA A 6 4.23 11.80 -6.13
CA ALA A 6 5.56 12.27 -6.44
C ALA A 6 6.07 11.58 -7.72
N PRO A 7 7.02 12.20 -8.46
CA PRO A 7 7.58 11.55 -9.64
C PRO A 7 8.19 10.19 -9.30
N THR A 8 7.90 9.19 -10.13
CA THR A 8 8.33 7.82 -9.89
C THR A 8 9.85 7.66 -9.70
N PRO A 9 10.72 8.26 -10.56
CA PRO A 9 12.17 8.13 -10.34
C PRO A 9 12.64 8.64 -8.99
N LEU A 10 12.07 9.75 -8.52
CA LEU A 10 12.42 10.31 -7.21
C LEU A 10 11.96 9.38 -6.08
N THR A 11 10.75 8.85 -6.19
CA THR A 11 10.21 7.92 -5.19
C THR A 11 11.10 6.68 -5.07
N ILE A 12 11.48 6.10 -6.20
CA ILE A 12 12.35 4.91 -6.23
C ILE A 12 13.71 5.21 -5.59
N LYS A 13 14.30 6.37 -5.89
CA LYS A 13 15.58 6.76 -5.33
C LYS A 13 15.51 6.85 -3.80
N ILE A 14 14.44 7.46 -3.29
CA ILE A 14 14.24 7.60 -1.84
C ILE A 14 14.07 6.23 -1.19
N VAL A 15 13.28 5.34 -1.80
CA VAL A 15 13.08 3.98 -1.29
C VAL A 15 14.39 3.21 -1.25
N LYS A 16 15.18 3.25 -2.33
CA LYS A 16 16.46 2.56 -2.38
C LYS A 16 17.42 3.05 -1.29
N GLN A 17 17.52 4.36 -1.12
CA GLN A 17 18.38 4.94 -0.08
C GLN A 17 17.94 4.48 1.31
N ARG A 18 16.63 4.43 1.56
CA ARG A 18 16.11 3.99 2.84
C ARG A 18 16.41 2.50 3.10
N LEU A 19 16.32 1.65 2.08
CA LEU A 19 16.59 0.23 2.21
C LEU A 19 18.07 -0.09 2.44
N GLU A 20 18.97 0.82 2.13
CA GLU A 20 20.40 0.65 2.39
C GLU A 20 20.75 0.79 3.88
N LYS A 21 19.83 1.33 4.69
CA LYS A 21 20.08 1.51 6.12
C LYS A 21 20.11 0.16 6.86
N PRO A 22 20.93 0.04 7.92
CA PRO A 22 21.09 -1.24 8.63
C PRO A 22 19.79 -1.83 9.17
N ASP A 23 18.84 -1.01 9.61
CA ASP A 23 17.57 -1.50 10.15
C ASP A 23 16.71 -2.17 9.11
N ALA A 24 16.87 -1.85 7.83
CA ALA A 24 16.11 -2.46 6.75
C ALA A 24 16.62 -3.84 6.33
N GLN A 25 17.82 -4.22 6.77
CA GLN A 25 18.42 -5.50 6.40
C GLN A 25 17.70 -6.69 7.01
N LYS A 26 16.99 -6.48 8.11
CA LYS A 26 16.22 -7.54 8.78
C LYS A 26 14.81 -7.70 8.21
N GLY A 27 14.37 -6.76 7.41
CA GLY A 27 13.05 -6.77 6.79
C GLY A 27 12.45 -5.39 6.75
N TYR A 28 11.36 -5.24 5.99
CA TYR A 28 10.71 -3.94 5.83
C TYR A 28 9.25 -4.13 5.38
N ILE A 29 8.48 -3.09 5.62
CA ILE A 29 7.10 -2.99 5.15
C ILE A 29 6.98 -1.71 4.33
N PHE A 30 6.46 -1.84 3.11
CA PHE A 30 6.12 -0.67 2.30
C PHE A 30 4.68 -0.27 2.60
N ASP A 31 4.51 0.97 3.01
CA ASP A 31 3.20 1.56 3.22
C ASP A 31 3.11 2.82 2.37
N GLY A 32 2.12 2.85 1.49
CA GLY A 32 1.96 3.96 0.56
C GLY A 32 2.83 3.87 -0.68
N PHE A 33 3.49 2.73 -0.92
CA PHE A 33 4.33 2.48 -2.09
C PHE A 33 4.39 0.97 -2.36
N PRO A 34 4.30 0.49 -3.60
CA PRO A 34 3.98 1.26 -4.81
C PRO A 34 2.51 1.68 -4.86
N ARG A 35 2.22 2.74 -5.60
CA ARG A 35 0.85 3.23 -5.78
C ARG A 35 0.36 3.11 -7.22
N SER A 36 1.21 2.65 -8.13
CA SER A 36 0.89 2.48 -9.54
C SER A 36 1.67 1.33 -10.13
N VAL A 37 1.19 0.82 -11.27
CA VAL A 37 1.89 -0.22 -12.02
C VAL A 37 3.27 0.27 -12.47
N GLU A 38 3.39 1.54 -12.86
CA GLU A 38 4.66 2.14 -13.22
C GLU A 38 5.68 2.04 -12.09
N GLN A 39 5.26 2.38 -10.87
CA GLN A 39 6.12 2.27 -9.70
C GLN A 39 6.52 0.81 -9.42
N ALA A 40 5.55 -0.12 -9.54
CA ALA A 40 5.81 -1.53 -9.32
C ALA A 40 6.84 -2.08 -10.30
N LYS A 41 6.71 -1.73 -11.58
CA LYS A 41 7.65 -2.15 -12.61
C LYS A 41 9.04 -1.58 -12.39
N MET A 42 9.12 -0.30 -12.07
CA MET A 42 10.40 0.35 -11.81
C MET A 42 11.07 -0.22 -10.55
N MET A 43 10.28 -0.55 -9.54
CA MET A 43 10.77 -1.22 -8.35
C MET A 43 11.45 -2.54 -8.69
N GLU A 44 10.82 -3.35 -9.53
CA GLU A 44 11.39 -4.62 -9.99
C GLU A 44 12.68 -4.41 -10.79
N GLU A 45 12.68 -3.43 -11.70
CA GLU A 45 13.86 -3.09 -12.51
C GLU A 45 15.05 -2.68 -11.64
N GLN A 46 14.79 -2.04 -10.52
CA GLN A 46 15.83 -1.56 -9.60
C GLN A 46 16.22 -2.61 -8.55
N GLY A 47 15.69 -3.82 -8.64
CA GLY A 47 16.05 -4.90 -7.74
C GLY A 47 15.48 -4.77 -6.33
N ILE A 48 14.43 -3.97 -6.16
CA ILE A 48 13.75 -3.87 -4.87
C ILE A 48 12.82 -5.07 -4.73
N GLU A 49 13.08 -5.90 -3.73
CA GLU A 49 12.35 -7.14 -3.53
C GLU A 49 11.31 -7.05 -2.42
N TYR A 50 10.31 -7.93 -2.48
CA TYR A 50 9.30 -8.10 -1.44
C TYR A 50 8.88 -9.58 -1.42
N ASP A 51 8.36 -10.02 -0.28
CA ASP A 51 7.91 -11.40 -0.11
C ASP A 51 6.38 -11.53 -0.25
N TYR A 52 5.64 -10.54 0.22
CA TYR A 52 4.18 -10.59 0.27
C TYR A 52 3.57 -9.28 -0.17
N VAL A 53 2.41 -9.37 -0.83
CA VAL A 53 1.60 -8.21 -1.18
C VAL A 53 0.28 -8.33 -0.43
N ILE A 54 -0.01 -7.33 0.40
CA ILE A 54 -1.21 -7.31 1.22
C ILE A 54 -2.09 -6.13 0.80
N ASN A 55 -3.35 -6.43 0.47
CA ASN A 55 -4.33 -5.41 0.15
C ASN A 55 -5.32 -5.28 1.30
N LEU A 56 -5.37 -4.10 1.90
CA LEU A 56 -6.34 -3.80 2.93
C LEU A 56 -7.63 -3.35 2.27
N VAL A 57 -8.66 -4.18 2.35
CA VAL A 57 -9.94 -3.92 1.69
C VAL A 57 -10.81 -3.08 2.61
N VAL A 58 -11.12 -1.86 2.17
CA VAL A 58 -11.96 -0.91 2.92
C VAL A 58 -12.96 -0.30 1.94
N PRO A 59 -14.28 -0.30 2.26
CA PRO A 59 -15.26 0.39 1.41
C PRO A 59 -14.97 1.88 1.30
N GLU A 60 -15.28 2.47 0.16
CA GLU A 60 -15.06 3.90 -0.08
C GLU A 60 -15.73 4.76 0.99
N GLU A 61 -16.95 4.41 1.38
CA GLU A 61 -17.70 5.12 2.42
C GLU A 61 -16.95 5.16 3.75
N GLU A 62 -16.32 4.06 4.12
CA GLU A 62 -15.54 3.97 5.35
C GLU A 62 -14.27 4.79 5.26
N ILE A 63 -13.65 4.84 4.09
CA ILE A 63 -12.45 5.66 3.85
C ILE A 63 -12.79 7.13 4.03
N ILE A 64 -13.88 7.60 3.43
CA ILE A 64 -14.34 9.00 3.54
C ILE A 64 -14.62 9.33 5.00
N LYS A 65 -15.31 8.47 5.70
CA LYS A 65 -15.65 8.65 7.12
C LYS A 65 -14.40 8.79 7.98
N ARG A 66 -13.42 7.93 7.78
CA ARG A 66 -12.17 7.96 8.55
C ARG A 66 -11.36 9.22 8.29
N LEU A 67 -11.22 9.61 7.03
CA LEU A 67 -10.47 10.81 6.66
C LEU A 67 -11.16 12.08 7.19
N THR A 68 -12.48 12.15 7.10
CA THR A 68 -13.25 13.26 7.62
C THR A 68 -13.09 13.37 9.15
N ALA A 69 -13.16 12.24 9.85
CA ALA A 69 -12.99 12.21 11.30
C ALA A 69 -11.56 12.54 11.74
N ARG A 70 -10.55 12.19 10.92
CA ARG A 70 -9.15 12.51 11.19
C ARG A 70 -8.91 14.02 11.20
N GLY A 71 -9.58 14.76 10.29
CA GLY A 71 -9.59 16.22 10.32
C GLY A 71 -8.27 16.90 10.03
N ARG A 72 -7.36 16.25 9.30
CA ARG A 72 -6.13 16.90 8.86
C ARG A 72 -6.42 17.98 7.83
N GLU A 73 -5.52 18.93 7.69
CA GLU A 73 -5.69 20.05 6.77
C GLU A 73 -5.96 19.60 5.34
N ASP A 74 -5.32 18.51 4.92
CA ASP A 74 -5.50 17.93 3.58
C ASP A 74 -6.64 16.92 3.49
N ASP A 75 -7.45 16.76 4.56
CA ASP A 75 -8.62 15.87 4.58
C ASP A 75 -9.91 16.64 4.28
N LYS A 76 -9.85 17.57 3.33
CA LYS A 76 -11.03 18.31 2.87
C LYS A 76 -11.76 17.50 1.78
N PRO A 77 -13.10 17.64 1.66
CA PRO A 77 -13.87 16.85 0.69
C PRO A 77 -13.30 16.87 -0.73
N ASP A 78 -12.87 18.02 -1.22
CA ASP A 78 -12.33 18.14 -2.58
C ASP A 78 -11.02 17.36 -2.74
N ILE A 79 -10.17 17.39 -1.73
CA ILE A 79 -8.88 16.68 -1.73
C ILE A 79 -9.12 15.18 -1.61
N ILE A 80 -10.07 14.77 -0.76
CA ILE A 80 -10.45 13.37 -0.63
C ILE A 80 -10.94 12.81 -1.96
N LYS A 81 -11.80 13.55 -2.66
CA LYS A 81 -12.29 13.14 -3.99
C LYS A 81 -11.15 12.96 -4.99
N LYS A 82 -10.19 13.89 -5.00
CA LYS A 82 -9.03 13.80 -5.89
C LYS A 82 -8.18 12.57 -5.58
N ARG A 83 -7.99 12.26 -4.30
CA ARG A 83 -7.24 11.07 -3.87
C ARG A 83 -7.94 9.80 -4.31
N LEU A 84 -9.26 9.73 -4.17
CA LEU A 84 -10.04 8.56 -4.59
C LEU A 84 -9.99 8.39 -6.10
N ALA A 85 -10.10 9.49 -6.86
CA ALA A 85 -9.99 9.45 -8.31
C ALA A 85 -8.59 8.99 -8.75
N THR A 86 -7.54 9.47 -8.10
CA THR A 86 -6.16 9.05 -8.37
C THR A 86 -5.98 7.58 -8.05
N TYR A 87 -6.56 7.11 -6.94
CA TYR A 87 -6.52 5.69 -6.56
C TYR A 87 -7.16 4.82 -7.64
N GLU A 88 -8.35 5.19 -8.11
CA GLU A 88 -9.07 4.41 -9.12
C GLU A 88 -8.29 4.35 -10.44
N LYS A 89 -7.68 5.45 -10.83
CA LYS A 89 -6.94 5.53 -12.08
C LYS A 89 -5.56 4.87 -12.03
N GLU A 90 -4.83 5.11 -10.95
CA GLU A 90 -3.41 4.74 -10.86
C GLU A 90 -3.14 3.50 -10.01
N THR A 91 -3.87 3.35 -8.91
CA THR A 91 -3.58 2.31 -7.92
C THR A 91 -4.44 1.06 -8.11
N ARG A 92 -5.72 1.20 -8.47
CA ARG A 92 -6.55 0.01 -8.68
C ARG A 92 -5.97 -0.96 -9.72
N PRO A 93 -5.39 -0.51 -10.85
CA PRO A 93 -4.73 -1.42 -11.79
C PRO A 93 -3.61 -2.24 -11.17
N LEU A 94 -3.00 -1.75 -10.09
CA LEU A 94 -1.96 -2.46 -9.36
C LEU A 94 -2.48 -3.76 -8.76
N LEU A 95 -3.74 -3.80 -8.35
CA LEU A 95 -4.37 -5.01 -7.80
C LEU A 95 -4.42 -6.13 -8.85
N GLN A 96 -4.64 -5.77 -10.12
CA GLN A 96 -4.58 -6.73 -11.22
C GLN A 96 -3.15 -7.18 -11.49
N TYR A 97 -2.19 -6.26 -11.40
CA TYR A 97 -0.78 -6.55 -11.59
C TYR A 97 -0.28 -7.62 -10.60
N TYR A 98 -0.75 -7.56 -9.36
CA TYR A 98 -0.37 -8.49 -8.30
C TYR A 98 -1.40 -9.61 -8.08
N LYS A 99 -2.36 -9.79 -8.97
CA LYS A 99 -3.51 -10.68 -8.79
C LYS A 99 -3.16 -12.07 -8.25
N LYS A 100 -2.06 -12.68 -8.72
CA LYS A 100 -1.68 -14.04 -8.36
C LYS A 100 -1.06 -14.17 -6.97
N GLU A 101 -0.58 -13.07 -6.40
CA GLU A 101 0.18 -13.09 -5.15
C GLU A 101 -0.41 -12.21 -4.07
N ILE A 102 -1.53 -11.56 -4.34
CA ILE A 102 -2.12 -10.60 -3.40
C ILE A 102 -2.92 -11.31 -2.30
N ILE A 103 -2.73 -10.86 -1.07
CA ILE A 103 -3.48 -11.32 0.09
C ILE A 103 -4.45 -10.21 0.48
N ASN A 104 -5.75 -10.49 0.37
CA ASN A 104 -6.78 -9.51 0.69
C ASN A 104 -7.19 -9.64 2.16
N ILE A 105 -7.16 -8.52 2.88
CA ILE A 105 -7.52 -8.44 4.29
C ILE A 105 -8.63 -7.41 4.47
N LYS A 106 -9.76 -7.83 5.06
CA LYS A 106 -10.82 -6.90 5.41
C LYS A 106 -10.33 -6.00 6.54
N ALA A 107 -10.22 -4.70 6.27
CA ALA A 107 -9.65 -3.73 7.21
C ALA A 107 -10.70 -2.78 7.77
N TYR A 108 -11.90 -3.29 8.07
CA TYR A 108 -12.97 -2.51 8.66
C TYR A 108 -13.87 -3.43 9.52
N GLY A 109 -14.64 -2.84 10.43
CA GLY A 109 -15.53 -3.59 11.30
C GLY A 109 -14.81 -4.36 12.40
N ASP A 110 -13.53 -4.06 12.66
CA ASP A 110 -12.74 -4.75 13.66
C ASP A 110 -11.65 -3.81 14.18
N THR A 111 -10.92 -4.24 15.21
CA THR A 111 -9.84 -3.42 15.78
C THR A 111 -8.56 -3.54 14.95
N PRO A 112 -7.69 -2.52 14.98
CA PRO A 112 -6.39 -2.61 14.32
C PRO A 112 -5.57 -3.81 14.79
N GLU A 113 -5.64 -4.17 16.06
CA GLU A 113 -4.93 -5.31 16.63
C GLU A 113 -5.43 -6.63 16.04
N SER A 114 -6.75 -6.78 15.91
CA SER A 114 -7.37 -7.96 15.32
C SER A 114 -7.00 -8.11 13.86
N ILE A 115 -7.04 -7.01 13.11
CA ILE A 115 -6.65 -6.97 11.70
C ILE A 115 -5.17 -7.35 11.55
N ALA A 116 -4.29 -6.83 12.39
CA ALA A 116 -2.87 -7.17 12.37
C ALA A 116 -2.64 -8.66 12.61
N LYS A 117 -3.37 -9.26 13.55
CA LYS A 117 -3.27 -10.69 13.81
C LYS A 117 -3.70 -11.51 12.60
N GLU A 118 -4.76 -11.10 11.93
CA GLU A 118 -5.22 -11.77 10.70
C GLU A 118 -4.15 -11.72 9.61
N ILE A 119 -3.50 -10.56 9.43
CA ILE A 119 -2.41 -10.40 8.47
C ILE A 119 -1.29 -11.38 8.79
N ILE A 120 -0.85 -11.43 10.05
CA ILE A 120 0.23 -12.32 10.48
C ILE A 120 -0.13 -13.78 10.20
N ASN A 121 -1.36 -14.18 10.53
CA ASN A 121 -1.81 -15.56 10.32
C ASN A 121 -1.84 -15.94 8.85
N LYS A 122 -2.32 -15.05 7.99
CA LYS A 122 -2.38 -15.29 6.53
C LYS A 122 -0.99 -15.34 5.92
N VAL A 123 -0.09 -14.49 6.35
CA VAL A 123 1.31 -14.50 5.88
C VAL A 123 1.97 -15.83 6.25
N LYS A 124 1.75 -16.33 7.46
CA LYS A 124 2.28 -17.62 7.89
C LYS A 124 1.74 -18.77 7.03
N LYS A 125 0.45 -18.78 6.75
CA LYS A 125 -0.16 -19.79 5.87
C LYS A 125 0.41 -19.73 4.46
N TRP A 126 0.52 -18.53 3.91
CA TRP A 126 1.06 -18.32 2.57
C TRP A 126 2.49 -18.84 2.48
N ARG A 127 3.29 -18.56 3.51
CA ARG A 127 4.67 -19.04 3.59
C ARG A 127 4.75 -20.56 3.54
N HIS A 128 3.85 -21.26 4.22
CA HIS A 128 3.80 -22.72 4.19
C HIS A 128 3.41 -23.28 2.83
N LEU A 129 2.55 -22.57 2.09
CA LEU A 129 2.10 -23.02 0.78
C LEU A 129 3.12 -22.77 -0.32
N THR A 130 3.97 -21.74 -0.19
CA THR A 130 4.90 -21.32 -1.23
C THR A 130 6.34 -21.74 -0.99
N ARG A 131 6.63 -22.28 0.17
CA ARG A 131 7.93 -22.82 0.54
C ARG A 131 7.75 -24.30 0.92
#